data_b8468f55d55369944bfefb420e4bc572
#
_entry.id   b8468f55d55369944bfefb420e4bc572
#
_cell.length_a   1.000
_cell.length_b   1.000
_cell.length_c   1.000
_cell.angle_alpha   90.00
_cell.angle_beta   90.00
_cell.angle_gamma   90.00
#
_symmetry.space_group_name_H-M   'P 1'
#
loop_
_entity.id
_entity.type
_entity.pdbx_description
1 polymer ?
#
loop_
_entity_poly.entity_id
_entity_poly.type
_entity_poly.pdbx_seq_one_letter_code
_entity_poly.pdbx_strand_id
1 'polypeptide(L)'
;MSEQPHDLWTGGPWEQPSPAFSPPPAVIVPPARRPVLRPKRCRRHRRRVLFPFLTLFVLIVGLTVGTVAVRYLWPQETEEPSGVAAVHTSRDPFAALERAETGTGVTVQIIPKSGDALDATQIYQKCVSSIVSIWAEGESTYSTGTGIVMSGDGYLLTNAHVVAGSQTVYVAFQDDTVLEAKLVGADADEDVAVLKVEAQNLSPAEFGDSDQLLCGEMVVAIGDPLGYRTSITQGI
;
A
#
# COMPACT_ATOMS: atom_id res chain seq x y z
N MET A 1 16.07 34.67 -48.37
CA MET A 1 15.28 35.15 -47.24
C MET A 1 14.96 33.92 -46.41
N SER A 2 15.75 33.70 -45.37
CA SER A 2 15.60 32.57 -44.44
C SER A 2 14.83 33.07 -43.22
N GLU A 3 13.57 32.65 -43.08
CA GLU A 3 12.80 32.88 -41.85
C GLU A 3 13.40 32.03 -40.74
N GLN A 4 13.87 32.71 -39.69
CA GLN A 4 14.23 32.06 -38.44
C GLN A 4 12.95 31.68 -37.69
N PRO A 5 12.87 30.51 -37.07
CA PRO A 5 11.74 30.15 -36.23
C PRO A 5 11.68 31.08 -35.02
N HIS A 6 10.56 31.76 -34.85
CA HIS A 6 10.26 32.55 -33.68
C HIS A 6 10.19 31.60 -32.44
N ASP A 7 11.11 31.81 -31.52
CA ASP A 7 11.15 31.15 -30.24
C ASP A 7 9.96 31.68 -29.40
N LEU A 8 8.91 30.86 -29.27
CA LEU A 8 7.65 31.22 -28.60
C LEU A 8 7.78 31.35 -27.05
N TRP A 9 9.01 31.20 -26.55
CA TRP A 9 9.25 31.17 -25.10
C TRP A 9 10.06 32.36 -24.56
N THR A 10 10.43 33.32 -25.40
CA THR A 10 11.12 34.55 -24.98
C THR A 10 10.11 35.61 -24.55
N GLY A 11 10.26 36.17 -23.35
CA GLY A 11 9.45 37.26 -22.83
C GLY A 11 8.39 36.87 -21.81
N GLY A 12 8.50 35.68 -21.19
CA GLY A 12 7.61 35.27 -20.07
C GLY A 12 7.92 35.95 -18.74
N PRO A 13 6.97 35.98 -17.79
CA PRO A 13 7.15 36.65 -16.48
C PRO A 13 8.30 36.08 -15.65
N TRP A 14 8.88 34.93 -16.05
CA TRP A 14 10.05 34.30 -15.46
C TRP A 14 11.40 34.85 -15.91
N GLU A 15 11.45 35.66 -16.97
CA GLU A 15 12.70 36.30 -17.44
C GLU A 15 13.06 37.61 -16.68
N GLN A 16 12.18 38.04 -15.77
CA GLN A 16 12.51 39.18 -14.92
C GLN A 16 13.51 38.72 -13.87
N PRO A 17 14.70 39.36 -13.77
CA PRO A 17 15.62 39.08 -12.69
C PRO A 17 14.92 39.34 -11.36
N SER A 18 14.91 38.36 -10.49
CA SER A 18 14.37 38.51 -9.15
C SER A 18 14.97 39.77 -8.50
N PRO A 19 14.16 40.64 -7.87
CA PRO A 19 14.70 41.80 -7.16
C PRO A 19 15.72 41.31 -6.14
N ALA A 20 16.92 41.90 -6.17
CA ALA A 20 18.01 41.53 -5.28
C ALA A 20 17.52 41.63 -3.84
N PHE A 21 17.49 40.50 -3.15
CA PHE A 21 17.13 40.44 -1.74
C PHE A 21 18.24 41.14 -0.95
N SER A 22 17.99 42.34 -0.50
CA SER A 22 18.84 43.04 0.45
C SER A 22 18.45 42.55 1.86
N PRO A 23 19.34 41.87 2.58
CA PRO A 23 19.02 41.46 3.95
C PRO A 23 18.79 42.71 4.80
N PRO A 24 17.81 42.67 5.73
CA PRO A 24 17.57 43.79 6.64
C PRO A 24 18.84 44.07 7.48
N PRO A 25 19.09 45.33 7.86
CA PRO A 25 20.27 45.68 8.66
C PRO A 25 20.27 44.88 9.98
N ALA A 26 21.43 44.35 10.30
CA ALA A 26 21.60 43.55 11.52
C ALA A 26 21.26 44.44 12.76
N VAL A 27 20.23 44.07 13.47
CA VAL A 27 19.86 44.66 14.75
C VAL A 27 20.92 44.24 15.77
N ILE A 28 21.80 45.15 16.17
CA ILE A 28 22.78 44.91 17.23
C ILE A 28 22.00 44.88 18.56
N VAL A 29 21.69 43.70 19.04
CA VAL A 29 21.12 43.51 20.37
C VAL A 29 22.25 43.62 21.39
N PRO A 30 22.22 44.60 22.33
CA PRO A 30 23.26 44.66 23.37
C PRO A 30 23.21 43.40 24.25
N PRO A 31 24.37 42.88 24.72
CA PRO A 31 24.39 41.67 25.51
C PRO A 31 23.57 41.84 26.80
N ALA A 32 22.61 40.97 26.99
CA ALA A 32 21.80 40.95 28.22
C ALA A 32 22.71 40.72 29.44
N ARG A 33 22.69 41.66 30.40
CA ARG A 33 23.40 41.51 31.67
C ARG A 33 22.83 40.28 32.38
N ARG A 34 23.67 39.24 32.54
CA ARG A 34 23.33 38.05 33.32
C ARG A 34 23.07 38.44 34.78
N PRO A 35 21.92 38.16 35.37
CA PRO A 35 21.71 38.37 36.79
C PRO A 35 22.63 37.42 37.58
N VAL A 36 23.42 38.01 38.49
CA VAL A 36 24.25 37.25 39.42
C VAL A 36 23.33 36.58 40.43
N LEU A 37 23.07 35.32 40.22
CA LEU A 37 22.29 34.48 41.15
C LEU A 37 23.16 34.18 42.38
N ARG A 38 22.87 34.82 43.51
CA ARG A 38 23.45 34.43 44.81
C ARG A 38 22.97 33.02 45.18
N PRO A 39 23.83 32.10 45.60
CA PRO A 39 23.42 30.75 45.97
C PRO A 39 22.54 30.82 47.24
N LYS A 40 21.25 30.53 47.09
CA LYS A 40 20.39 30.24 48.20
C LYS A 40 20.77 28.88 48.80
N ARG A 41 21.22 28.88 50.04
CA ARG A 41 21.45 27.65 50.82
C ARG A 41 20.17 26.82 50.83
N CYS A 42 20.15 25.77 50.08
CA CYS A 42 19.05 24.79 50.05
C CYS A 42 19.16 23.89 51.30
N ARG A 43 18.41 24.30 52.35
CA ARG A 43 18.31 23.56 53.61
C ARG A 43 17.26 22.45 53.47
N ARG A 44 17.73 21.22 53.56
CA ARG A 44 17.02 20.03 54.06
C ARG A 44 15.56 19.80 53.65
N HIS A 45 15.23 19.76 52.36
CA HIS A 45 13.92 19.21 51.98
C HIS A 45 14.01 17.88 51.17
N ARG A 46 15.21 17.35 51.03
CA ARG A 46 15.50 16.19 50.18
C ARG A 46 15.02 14.83 50.74
N ARG A 47 14.68 14.76 52.02
CA ARG A 47 14.29 13.50 52.64
C ARG A 47 12.78 13.21 52.65
N ARG A 48 11.91 14.21 52.44
CA ARG A 48 10.45 14.02 52.46
C ARG A 48 9.84 13.64 51.12
N VAL A 49 10.55 13.89 50.02
CA VAL A 49 10.05 13.59 48.65
C VAL A 49 10.52 12.22 48.17
N LEU A 50 11.64 11.70 48.71
CA LEU A 50 12.17 10.41 48.27
C LEU A 50 11.36 9.20 48.77
N PHE A 51 10.70 9.35 49.93
CA PHE A 51 9.91 8.27 50.54
C PHE A 51 8.69 7.86 49.68
N PRO A 52 7.85 8.77 49.17
CA PRO A 52 6.70 8.35 48.37
C PRO A 52 7.09 7.73 47.02
N PHE A 53 8.22 8.16 46.45
CA PHE A 53 8.72 7.55 45.20
C PHE A 53 9.31 6.15 45.45
N LEU A 54 9.99 5.96 46.56
CA LEU A 54 10.54 4.65 46.92
C LEU A 54 9.41 3.64 47.24
N THR A 55 8.35 4.07 47.94
CA THR A 55 7.19 3.21 48.21
C THR A 55 6.41 2.87 46.97
N LEU A 56 6.23 3.83 46.04
CA LEU A 56 5.59 3.58 44.74
C LEU A 56 6.42 2.62 43.89
N PHE A 57 7.75 2.79 43.86
CA PHE A 57 8.64 1.88 43.13
C PHE A 57 8.60 0.46 43.68
N VAL A 58 8.62 0.29 44.99
CA VAL A 58 8.52 -1.04 45.65
C VAL A 58 7.15 -1.68 45.35
N LEU A 59 6.06 -0.90 45.34
CA LEU A 59 4.71 -1.36 44.98
C LEU A 59 4.67 -1.85 43.52
N ILE A 60 5.22 -1.08 42.59
CA ILE A 60 5.26 -1.45 41.18
C ILE A 60 6.11 -2.71 40.96
N VAL A 61 7.29 -2.78 41.59
CA VAL A 61 8.13 -3.99 41.50
C VAL A 61 7.45 -5.19 42.15
N GLY A 62 6.78 -5.01 43.29
CA GLY A 62 6.02 -6.06 43.92
C GLY A 62 4.86 -6.58 43.09
N LEU A 63 4.15 -5.67 42.37
CA LEU A 63 3.05 -6.00 41.48
C LEU A 63 3.56 -6.74 40.22
N THR A 64 4.66 -6.30 39.64
CA THR A 64 5.27 -6.96 38.49
C THR A 64 5.84 -8.34 38.84
N VAL A 65 6.55 -8.45 39.96
CA VAL A 65 7.06 -9.75 40.43
C VAL A 65 5.91 -10.67 40.81
N GLY A 66 4.85 -10.15 41.43
CA GLY A 66 3.64 -10.90 41.75
C GLY A 66 2.93 -11.45 40.53
N THR A 67 2.76 -10.62 39.48
CA THR A 67 2.13 -11.07 38.22
C THR A 67 2.99 -12.09 37.47
N VAL A 68 4.31 -11.93 37.50
CA VAL A 68 5.25 -12.90 36.91
C VAL A 68 5.24 -14.19 37.71
N ALA A 69 5.26 -14.14 39.08
CA ALA A 69 5.21 -15.31 39.92
C ALA A 69 3.88 -16.08 39.77
N VAL A 70 2.74 -15.38 39.67
CA VAL A 70 1.46 -16.02 39.37
C VAL A 70 1.50 -16.71 38.00
N ARG A 71 2.13 -16.13 37.03
CA ARG A 71 2.21 -16.71 35.69
C ARG A 71 3.15 -17.93 35.60
N TYR A 72 4.21 -17.98 36.44
CA TYR A 72 5.17 -19.07 36.43
C TYR A 72 4.92 -20.15 37.49
N LEU A 73 4.32 -19.80 38.64
CA LEU A 73 4.12 -20.72 39.78
C LEU A 73 2.70 -21.28 39.84
N TRP A 74 1.71 -20.64 39.17
CA TRP A 74 0.39 -21.22 39.06
C TRP A 74 0.47 -22.33 38.04
N PRO A 75 0.13 -23.60 38.40
CA PRO A 75 0.04 -24.64 37.38
C PRO A 75 -0.95 -24.16 36.34
N GLN A 76 -0.48 -23.98 35.13
CA GLN A 76 -1.39 -23.91 34.00
C GLN A 76 -2.02 -25.28 33.97
N GLU A 77 -3.28 -25.38 34.45
CA GLU A 77 -4.11 -26.50 34.06
C GLU A 77 -4.05 -26.55 32.55
N THR A 78 -3.19 -27.43 32.06
CA THR A 78 -3.31 -27.89 30.70
C THR A 78 -4.64 -28.63 30.69
N GLU A 79 -5.71 -27.93 30.34
CA GLU A 79 -6.88 -28.58 29.80
C GLU A 79 -6.35 -29.37 28.60
N GLU A 80 -6.14 -30.66 28.85
CA GLU A 80 -6.05 -31.61 27.76
C GLU A 80 -7.33 -31.37 26.95
N PRO A 81 -7.21 -31.05 25.64
CA PRO A 81 -8.39 -30.93 24.81
C PRO A 81 -9.04 -32.29 24.79
N SER A 82 -10.06 -32.50 25.62
CA SER A 82 -10.96 -33.64 25.47
C SER A 82 -11.46 -33.52 24.02
N GLY A 83 -11.00 -34.45 23.24
CA GLY A 83 -11.19 -34.79 21.81
C GLY A 83 -12.38 -34.25 21.04
N VAL A 84 -12.67 -32.97 21.17
CA VAL A 84 -13.41 -32.21 20.14
C VAL A 84 -12.33 -31.60 19.29
N ALA A 85 -12.11 -32.20 18.12
CA ALA A 85 -11.35 -31.55 17.07
C ALA A 85 -11.84 -30.09 17.04
N ALA A 86 -10.96 -29.15 17.44
CA ALA A 86 -11.19 -27.77 17.19
C ALA A 86 -11.35 -27.68 15.67
N VAL A 87 -12.58 -27.63 15.21
CA VAL A 87 -12.89 -27.20 13.86
C VAL A 87 -12.37 -25.77 13.85
N HIS A 88 -11.12 -25.59 13.41
CA HIS A 88 -10.68 -24.33 12.88
C HIS A 88 -11.61 -24.09 11.68
N THR A 89 -12.77 -23.51 11.94
CA THR A 89 -13.52 -22.81 10.94
C THR A 89 -12.71 -21.54 10.67
N SER A 90 -11.60 -21.70 9.96
CA SER A 90 -11.07 -20.61 9.17
C SER A 90 -12.20 -20.31 8.18
N ARG A 91 -12.98 -19.31 8.51
CA ARG A 91 -14.07 -18.86 7.64
C ARG A 91 -13.36 -18.46 6.35
N ASP A 92 -13.58 -19.24 5.28
CA ASP A 92 -13.03 -18.93 3.96
C ASP A 92 -13.40 -17.47 3.65
N PRO A 93 -12.42 -16.56 3.53
CA PRO A 93 -12.69 -15.14 3.32
C PRO A 93 -13.39 -14.88 1.98
N PHE A 94 -13.46 -15.87 1.13
CA PHE A 94 -14.07 -15.83 -0.20
C PHE A 94 -15.42 -16.56 -0.28
N ALA A 95 -15.92 -17.09 0.83
CA ALA A 95 -17.11 -17.98 0.86
C ALA A 95 -18.41 -17.29 0.38
N ALA A 96 -18.49 -15.96 0.47
CA ALA A 96 -19.65 -15.19 0.07
C ALA A 96 -19.67 -14.83 -1.41
N LEU A 97 -18.55 -14.99 -2.13
CA LEU A 97 -18.44 -14.65 -3.55
C LEU A 97 -19.06 -15.76 -4.43
N GLU A 98 -19.79 -15.32 -5.44
CA GLU A 98 -20.25 -16.22 -6.49
C GLU A 98 -19.06 -16.79 -7.24
N ARG A 99 -19.02 -18.12 -7.37
CA ARG A 99 -17.97 -18.85 -8.09
C ARG A 99 -18.29 -18.94 -9.57
N ALA A 100 -17.29 -18.71 -10.41
CA ALA A 100 -17.41 -19.00 -11.83
C ALA A 100 -17.56 -20.52 -12.05
N GLU A 101 -18.27 -20.88 -13.12
CA GLU A 101 -18.29 -22.29 -13.55
C GLU A 101 -16.87 -22.74 -13.91
N THR A 102 -16.60 -24.01 -13.66
CA THR A 102 -15.30 -24.62 -14.03
C THR A 102 -15.15 -24.59 -15.55
N GLY A 103 -14.28 -23.70 -16.00
CA GLY A 103 -13.95 -23.53 -17.41
C GLY A 103 -12.67 -24.30 -17.81
N THR A 104 -12.23 -24.07 -19.03
CA THR A 104 -10.99 -24.64 -19.58
C THR A 104 -9.73 -24.04 -18.97
N GLY A 105 -9.87 -22.99 -18.13
CA GLY A 105 -8.76 -22.24 -17.55
C GLY A 105 -8.10 -21.31 -18.55
N VAL A 106 -7.05 -20.63 -18.11
CA VAL A 106 -6.22 -19.73 -18.92
C VAL A 106 -4.81 -20.28 -19.00
N THR A 107 -4.28 -20.35 -20.20
CA THR A 107 -2.85 -20.63 -20.42
C THR A 107 -2.12 -19.31 -20.58
N VAL A 108 -1.28 -18.97 -19.60
CA VAL A 108 -0.39 -17.83 -19.65
C VAL A 108 0.86 -18.21 -20.43
N GLN A 109 1.16 -17.47 -21.49
CA GLN A 109 2.41 -17.63 -22.24
C GLN A 109 3.40 -16.58 -21.79
N ILE A 110 4.58 -17.00 -21.35
CA ILE A 110 5.69 -16.11 -21.04
C ILE A 110 6.34 -15.68 -22.35
N ILE A 111 6.34 -14.37 -22.58
CA ILE A 111 6.94 -13.77 -23.79
C ILE A 111 8.39 -13.42 -23.47
N PRO A 112 9.36 -13.93 -24.23
CA PRO A 112 10.76 -13.59 -24.01
C PRO A 112 11.00 -12.12 -24.30
N LYS A 113 11.92 -11.50 -23.56
CA LYS A 113 12.35 -10.12 -23.77
C LYS A 113 12.87 -9.97 -25.21
N SER A 114 12.25 -9.10 -25.97
CA SER A 114 12.61 -8.84 -27.38
C SER A 114 12.34 -7.39 -27.76
N GLY A 115 13.11 -6.87 -28.70
CA GLY A 115 12.96 -5.51 -29.22
C GLY A 115 13.73 -4.45 -28.44
N ASP A 116 13.55 -3.20 -28.84
CA ASP A 116 14.16 -2.03 -28.22
C ASP A 116 13.43 -1.69 -26.90
N ALA A 117 14.16 -1.03 -25.99
CA ALA A 117 13.57 -0.53 -24.76
C ALA A 117 12.50 0.52 -25.07
N LEU A 118 11.30 0.33 -24.51
CA LEU A 118 10.20 1.28 -24.62
C LEU A 118 10.35 2.39 -23.57
N ASP A 119 9.93 3.60 -23.90
CA ASP A 119 9.76 4.65 -22.90
C ASP A 119 8.47 4.46 -22.07
N ALA A 120 8.34 5.21 -20.98
CA ALA A 120 7.19 5.08 -20.08
C ALA A 120 5.85 5.36 -20.78
N THR A 121 5.81 6.27 -21.76
CA THR A 121 4.61 6.60 -22.51
C THR A 121 4.19 5.44 -23.42
N GLN A 122 5.16 4.83 -24.08
CA GLN A 122 4.93 3.66 -24.95
C GLN A 122 4.48 2.46 -24.14
N ILE A 123 5.10 2.22 -22.96
CA ILE A 123 4.68 1.16 -22.01
C ILE A 123 3.24 1.41 -21.59
N TYR A 124 2.90 2.63 -21.18
CA TYR A 124 1.55 2.98 -20.79
C TYR A 124 0.54 2.70 -21.90
N GLN A 125 0.78 3.20 -23.10
CA GLN A 125 -0.11 2.99 -24.24
C GLN A 125 -0.31 1.52 -24.58
N LYS A 126 0.73 0.72 -24.44
CA LYS A 126 0.67 -0.74 -24.67
C LYS A 126 -0.15 -1.47 -23.61
N CYS A 127 -0.03 -1.07 -22.33
CA CYS A 127 -0.58 -1.80 -21.20
C CYS A 127 -1.94 -1.31 -20.74
N VAL A 128 -2.30 -0.04 -20.98
CA VAL A 128 -3.49 0.58 -20.38
C VAL A 128 -4.78 -0.16 -20.67
N SER A 129 -4.96 -0.75 -21.85
CA SER A 129 -6.14 -1.53 -22.22
C SER A 129 -6.26 -2.86 -21.50
N SER A 130 -5.17 -3.33 -20.90
CA SER A 130 -5.11 -4.58 -20.13
C SER A 130 -5.28 -4.33 -18.63
N ILE A 131 -5.42 -3.07 -18.19
CA ILE A 131 -5.58 -2.69 -16.79
C ILE A 131 -7.03 -2.29 -16.53
N VAL A 132 -7.60 -2.82 -15.47
CA VAL A 132 -8.98 -2.57 -15.05
C VAL A 132 -9.04 -2.17 -13.59
N SER A 133 -10.07 -1.41 -13.22
CA SER A 133 -10.38 -1.10 -11.82
C SER A 133 -11.27 -2.19 -11.24
N ILE A 134 -11.03 -2.56 -9.98
CA ILE A 134 -11.83 -3.54 -9.26
C ILE A 134 -12.47 -2.85 -8.05
N TRP A 135 -13.76 -3.08 -7.87
CA TRP A 135 -14.54 -2.68 -6.69
C TRP A 135 -15.17 -3.92 -6.07
N ALA A 136 -14.92 -4.11 -4.80
CA ALA A 136 -15.43 -5.26 -4.07
C ALA A 136 -16.26 -4.79 -2.88
N GLU A 137 -17.51 -5.24 -2.81
CA GLU A 137 -18.50 -4.82 -1.83
C GLU A 137 -18.87 -6.00 -0.91
N GLY A 138 -18.79 -5.80 0.39
CA GLY A 138 -19.28 -6.70 1.43
C GLY A 138 -20.34 -6.02 2.30
N GLU A 139 -20.85 -6.70 3.34
CA GLU A 139 -21.92 -6.16 4.21
C GLU A 139 -21.59 -4.79 4.81
N SER A 140 -20.35 -4.56 5.17
CA SER A 140 -19.85 -3.32 5.78
C SER A 140 -18.43 -2.97 5.32
N THR A 141 -17.95 -3.63 4.28
CA THR A 141 -16.62 -3.45 3.72
C THR A 141 -16.73 -3.00 2.27
N TYR A 142 -15.82 -2.13 1.89
CA TYR A 142 -15.63 -1.69 0.52
C TYR A 142 -14.15 -1.68 0.23
N SER A 143 -13.74 -2.36 -0.83
CA SER A 143 -12.35 -2.43 -1.26
C SER A 143 -12.22 -2.04 -2.72
N THR A 144 -11.10 -1.44 -3.07
CA THR A 144 -10.75 -1.11 -4.45
C THR A 144 -9.36 -1.60 -4.77
N GLY A 145 -9.15 -1.95 -6.00
CA GLY A 145 -7.85 -2.43 -6.46
C GLY A 145 -7.72 -2.40 -7.97
N THR A 146 -6.60 -2.91 -8.43
CA THR A 146 -6.28 -3.03 -9.86
C THR A 146 -6.41 -4.48 -10.29
N GLY A 147 -6.96 -4.70 -11.48
CA GLY A 147 -6.96 -5.99 -12.16
C GLY A 147 -6.18 -5.94 -13.45
N ILE A 148 -5.70 -7.10 -13.87
CA ILE A 148 -4.96 -7.32 -15.11
C ILE A 148 -5.75 -8.30 -15.98
N VAL A 149 -6.04 -7.94 -17.21
CA VAL A 149 -6.71 -8.83 -18.17
C VAL A 149 -5.73 -9.95 -18.59
N MET A 150 -6.09 -11.20 -18.33
CA MET A 150 -5.29 -12.37 -18.66
C MET A 150 -5.66 -12.96 -20.02
N SER A 151 -6.93 -12.84 -20.41
CA SER A 151 -7.44 -13.44 -21.65
C SER A 151 -8.55 -12.61 -22.27
N GLY A 152 -8.75 -12.77 -23.57
CA GLY A 152 -9.75 -12.03 -24.33
C GLY A 152 -11.19 -12.43 -24.00
N ASP A 153 -11.42 -13.54 -23.31
CA ASP A 153 -12.72 -14.05 -22.90
C ASP A 153 -13.10 -13.70 -21.46
N GLY A 154 -12.28 -12.87 -20.76
CA GLY A 154 -12.69 -12.25 -19.50
C GLY A 154 -12.06 -12.81 -18.23
N TYR A 155 -10.96 -13.54 -18.30
CA TYR A 155 -10.19 -13.86 -17.10
C TYR A 155 -9.32 -12.68 -16.67
N LEU A 156 -9.32 -12.41 -15.37
CA LEU A 156 -8.63 -11.25 -14.76
C LEU A 156 -7.81 -11.71 -13.56
N LEU A 157 -6.64 -11.13 -13.39
CA LEU A 157 -5.77 -11.34 -12.23
C LEU A 157 -5.86 -10.13 -11.30
N THR A 158 -5.94 -10.37 -9.99
CA THR A 158 -5.89 -9.33 -8.96
C THR A 158 -5.31 -9.88 -7.66
N ASN A 159 -5.20 -9.05 -6.63
CA ASN A 159 -4.81 -9.50 -5.30
C ASN A 159 -5.99 -10.11 -4.54
N ALA A 160 -5.72 -11.15 -3.74
CA ALA A 160 -6.73 -11.82 -2.94
C ALA A 160 -7.35 -10.90 -1.88
N HIS A 161 -6.55 -10.03 -1.25
CA HIS A 161 -7.03 -9.09 -0.24
C HIS A 161 -8.03 -8.07 -0.80
N VAL A 162 -8.00 -7.77 -2.11
CA VAL A 162 -8.96 -6.83 -2.74
C VAL A 162 -10.37 -7.42 -2.70
N VAL A 163 -10.53 -8.72 -2.87
CA VAL A 163 -11.83 -9.39 -2.96
C VAL A 163 -12.22 -10.17 -1.69
N ALA A 164 -11.31 -10.27 -0.72
CA ALA A 164 -11.58 -10.97 0.53
C ALA A 164 -12.70 -10.29 1.35
N GLY A 165 -13.64 -11.08 1.84
CA GLY A 165 -14.77 -10.59 2.65
C GLY A 165 -15.87 -9.86 1.87
N SER A 166 -15.78 -9.79 0.55
CA SER A 166 -16.82 -9.21 -0.31
C SER A 166 -17.90 -10.22 -0.65
N GLN A 167 -19.04 -9.69 -1.08
CA GLN A 167 -20.20 -10.46 -1.59
C GLN A 167 -20.33 -10.31 -3.09
N THR A 168 -19.99 -9.14 -3.61
CA THR A 168 -20.01 -8.80 -5.03
C THR A 168 -18.72 -8.11 -5.44
N VAL A 169 -18.28 -8.37 -6.65
CA VAL A 169 -17.09 -7.75 -7.25
C VAL A 169 -17.48 -7.17 -8.61
N TYR A 170 -17.12 -5.94 -8.84
CA TYR A 170 -17.32 -5.24 -10.11
C TYR A 170 -15.97 -4.88 -10.72
N VAL A 171 -15.92 -4.95 -12.03
CA VAL A 171 -14.75 -4.60 -12.84
C VAL A 171 -15.14 -3.48 -13.80
N ALA A 172 -14.43 -2.36 -13.71
CA ALA A 172 -14.58 -1.24 -14.63
C ALA A 172 -13.43 -1.21 -15.63
N PHE A 173 -13.78 -1.13 -16.89
CA PHE A 173 -12.87 -1.05 -18.03
C PHE A 173 -12.59 0.40 -18.42
N GLN A 174 -11.61 0.59 -19.31
CA GLN A 174 -11.21 1.94 -19.77
C GLN A 174 -12.29 2.69 -20.56
N ASP A 175 -13.24 1.98 -21.12
CA ASP A 175 -14.40 2.51 -21.85
C ASP A 175 -15.62 2.82 -20.96
N ASP A 176 -15.41 2.85 -19.63
CA ASP A 176 -16.43 3.04 -18.60
C ASP A 176 -17.45 1.86 -18.52
N THR A 177 -17.23 0.76 -19.23
CA THR A 177 -18.03 -0.46 -19.06
C THR A 177 -17.76 -1.07 -17.70
N VAL A 178 -18.82 -1.40 -16.95
CA VAL A 178 -18.74 -2.05 -15.64
C VAL A 178 -19.44 -3.40 -15.73
N LEU A 179 -18.74 -4.46 -15.34
CA LEU A 179 -19.25 -5.82 -15.32
C LEU A 179 -19.09 -6.44 -13.93
N GLU A 180 -20.05 -7.25 -13.54
CA GLU A 180 -19.92 -8.10 -12.36
C GLU A 180 -18.97 -9.26 -12.64
N ALA A 181 -18.10 -9.55 -11.66
CA ALA A 181 -17.10 -10.59 -11.77
C ALA A 181 -17.39 -11.73 -10.79
N LYS A 182 -17.15 -12.96 -11.24
CA LYS A 182 -17.23 -14.16 -10.43
C LYS A 182 -15.83 -14.64 -10.06
N LEU A 183 -15.70 -15.22 -8.88
CA LEU A 183 -14.42 -15.74 -8.41
C LEU A 183 -14.13 -17.10 -9.07
N VAL A 184 -13.01 -17.22 -9.73
CA VAL A 184 -12.47 -18.49 -10.24
C VAL A 184 -11.72 -19.24 -9.13
N GLY A 185 -10.77 -18.53 -8.49
CA GLY A 185 -9.98 -19.04 -7.41
C GLY A 185 -9.20 -17.92 -6.73
N ALA A 186 -8.77 -18.17 -5.51
CA ALA A 186 -7.91 -17.24 -4.76
C ALA A 186 -6.98 -18.03 -3.85
N ASP A 187 -5.80 -17.47 -3.64
CA ASP A 187 -4.82 -17.89 -2.66
C ASP A 187 -4.52 -16.70 -1.76
N ALA A 188 -4.87 -16.83 -0.47
CA ALA A 188 -4.68 -15.75 0.51
C ALA A 188 -3.21 -15.63 0.97
N ASP A 189 -2.45 -16.71 0.93
CA ASP A 189 -1.05 -16.74 1.36
C ASP A 189 -0.15 -16.08 0.32
N GLU A 190 -0.42 -16.33 -0.97
CA GLU A 190 0.28 -15.73 -2.11
C GLU A 190 -0.33 -14.37 -2.52
N ASP A 191 -1.45 -13.99 -1.92
CA ASP A 191 -2.21 -12.77 -2.23
C ASP A 191 -2.60 -12.64 -3.70
N VAL A 192 -3.10 -13.71 -4.29
CA VAL A 192 -3.50 -13.78 -5.70
C VAL A 192 -4.95 -14.23 -5.81
N ALA A 193 -5.73 -13.59 -6.68
CA ALA A 193 -7.07 -14.02 -7.05
C ALA A 193 -7.29 -13.93 -8.57
N VAL A 194 -8.05 -14.89 -9.10
CA VAL A 194 -8.50 -14.90 -10.48
C VAL A 194 -10.00 -14.72 -10.52
N LEU A 195 -10.44 -13.77 -11.32
CA LEU A 195 -11.83 -13.43 -11.55
C LEU A 195 -12.24 -13.76 -12.98
N LYS A 196 -13.54 -13.89 -13.21
CA LYS A 196 -14.14 -14.07 -14.54
C LYS A 196 -15.28 -13.09 -14.74
N VAL A 197 -15.24 -12.35 -15.83
CA VAL A 197 -16.34 -11.51 -16.31
C VAL A 197 -16.89 -12.08 -17.61
N GLU A 198 -18.15 -11.81 -17.89
CA GLU A 198 -18.80 -12.16 -19.15
C GLU A 198 -18.50 -11.08 -20.21
N ALA A 199 -17.29 -11.19 -20.78
CA ALA A 199 -16.82 -10.28 -21.84
C ALA A 199 -16.08 -11.07 -22.93
N GLN A 200 -15.96 -10.45 -24.09
CA GLN A 200 -15.24 -11.00 -25.25
C GLN A 200 -14.37 -9.91 -25.87
N ASN A 201 -13.32 -10.35 -26.56
CA ASN A 201 -12.40 -9.47 -27.28
C ASN A 201 -11.69 -8.45 -26.40
N LEU A 202 -11.44 -8.80 -25.12
CA LEU A 202 -10.60 -7.99 -24.24
C LEU A 202 -9.14 -8.04 -24.72
N SER A 203 -8.37 -7.02 -24.35
CA SER A 203 -6.94 -6.93 -24.65
C SER A 203 -6.13 -7.56 -23.52
N PRO A 204 -5.57 -8.77 -23.65
CA PRO A 204 -4.79 -9.38 -22.58
C PRO A 204 -3.44 -8.69 -22.41
N ALA A 205 -2.94 -8.66 -21.17
CA ALA A 205 -1.57 -8.28 -20.90
C ALA A 205 -0.58 -9.33 -21.42
N GLU A 206 0.59 -8.86 -21.86
CA GLU A 206 1.72 -9.73 -22.14
C GLU A 206 2.45 -10.05 -20.84
N PHE A 207 2.71 -11.31 -20.57
CA PHE A 207 3.42 -11.77 -19.38
C PHE A 207 4.90 -12.00 -19.72
N GLY A 208 5.79 -11.37 -18.97
CA GLY A 208 7.23 -11.53 -19.08
C GLY A 208 7.78 -12.42 -17.95
N ASP A 209 9.06 -12.73 -18.06
CA ASP A 209 9.82 -13.45 -17.04
C ASP A 209 10.56 -12.42 -16.17
N SER A 210 10.12 -12.28 -14.93
CA SER A 210 10.72 -11.33 -13.96
C SER A 210 12.16 -11.69 -13.57
N ASP A 211 12.55 -12.95 -13.69
CA ASP A 211 13.91 -13.41 -13.39
C ASP A 211 14.95 -12.90 -14.42
N GLN A 212 14.47 -12.39 -15.56
CA GLN A 212 15.32 -11.80 -16.60
C GLN A 212 15.54 -10.29 -16.42
N LEU A 213 14.93 -9.68 -15.38
CA LEU A 213 15.16 -8.26 -15.09
C LEU A 213 16.55 -8.05 -14.48
N LEU A 214 17.23 -7.03 -14.94
CA LEU A 214 18.54 -6.64 -14.43
C LEU A 214 18.42 -5.41 -13.51
N CYS A 215 19.26 -5.39 -12.47
CA CYS A 215 19.34 -4.23 -11.59
C CYS A 215 19.73 -2.97 -12.37
N GLY A 216 18.94 -1.90 -12.22
CA GLY A 216 19.11 -0.64 -12.95
C GLY A 216 18.30 -0.54 -14.24
N GLU A 217 17.57 -1.57 -14.62
CA GLU A 217 16.60 -1.46 -15.72
C GLU A 217 15.41 -0.59 -15.31
N MET A 218 14.92 0.19 -16.25
CA MET A 218 13.72 0.99 -16.07
C MET A 218 12.49 0.07 -15.96
N VAL A 219 11.72 0.26 -14.91
CA VAL A 219 10.43 -0.39 -14.70
C VAL A 219 9.32 0.63 -14.54
N VAL A 220 8.09 0.23 -14.84
CA VAL A 220 6.92 1.08 -14.74
C VAL A 220 5.85 0.33 -13.95
N ALA A 221 5.34 0.95 -12.89
CA ALA A 221 4.16 0.48 -12.18
C ALA A 221 2.93 1.18 -12.72
N ILE A 222 1.90 0.41 -13.08
CA ILE A 222 0.63 0.91 -13.59
C ILE A 222 -0.48 0.32 -12.75
N GLY A 223 -1.42 1.16 -12.30
CA GLY A 223 -2.56 0.71 -11.51
C GLY A 223 -3.63 1.77 -11.38
N ASP A 224 -4.76 1.36 -10.82
CA ASP A 224 -5.88 2.26 -10.46
C ASP A 224 -6.24 2.08 -8.98
N PRO A 225 -5.42 2.62 -8.07
CA PRO A 225 -5.52 2.32 -6.64
C PRO A 225 -6.79 2.85 -5.96
N LEU A 226 -7.54 3.75 -6.58
CA LEU A 226 -8.71 4.40 -5.97
C LEU A 226 -9.87 4.61 -6.95
N GLY A 227 -9.85 4.02 -8.14
CA GLY A 227 -10.87 4.22 -9.17
C GLY A 227 -10.82 5.62 -9.82
N TYR A 228 -9.72 6.36 -9.65
CA TYR A 228 -9.54 7.70 -10.22
C TYR A 228 -8.92 7.72 -11.60
N ARG A 229 -8.88 6.59 -12.28
CA ARG A 229 -8.19 6.33 -13.53
C ARG A 229 -6.71 5.94 -13.31
N THR A 230 -6.16 5.31 -14.31
CA THR A 230 -4.86 4.67 -14.29
C THR A 230 -3.74 5.62 -13.87
N SER A 231 -3.04 5.26 -12.80
CA SER A 231 -1.81 5.91 -12.34
C SER A 231 -0.60 5.22 -12.92
N ILE A 232 0.43 5.99 -13.24
CA ILE A 232 1.71 5.46 -13.76
C ILE A 232 2.87 6.02 -12.92
N THR A 233 3.79 5.15 -12.53
CA THR A 233 5.02 5.53 -11.82
C THR A 233 6.20 4.80 -12.43
N GLN A 234 7.27 5.53 -12.71
CA GLN A 234 8.51 4.99 -13.27
C GLN A 234 9.56 4.86 -12.16
N GLY A 235 10.36 3.78 -12.24
CA GLY A 235 11.48 3.51 -11.33
C GLY A 235 12.58 2.69 -11.99
N ILE A 236 13.57 2.31 -11.19
CA ILE A 236 14.69 1.41 -11.56
C ILE A 236 14.92 0.39 -10.45
#